data_538c41f4e21714ed47ddd26a7df43463
#
_entry.id   538c41f4e21714ed47ddd26a7df43463
#
_cell.length_a   1.000
_cell.length_b   1.000
_cell.length_c   1.000
_cell.angle_alpha   90.00
_cell.angle_beta   90.00
_cell.angle_gamma   90.00
#
_symmetry.space_group_name_H-M   'P 1'
#
loop_
_entity.id
_entity.type
_entity.pdbx_description
1 polymer ?
#
loop_
_entity_poly.entity_id
_entity_poly.type
_entity_poly.pdbx_seq_one_letter_code
_entity_poly.pdbx_strand_id
1 'polypeptide(L)'
;MNEFFATLSDRKGQLFSTIIEHIQLSFIALFIATLIAVPLAILLTKTKKLSEIVMNIAAVLQTIPSLALLGLMIPIFGIGRLPAIIALVVYALLPILRNTYTCLLYTSDAADE
;
A
#
# COMPACT_ATOMS: atom_id res chain seq x y z
N MET A 1 -7.69 -25.37 -23.58
CA MET A 1 -6.35 -24.83 -23.73
C MET A 1 -6.13 -24.02 -24.99
N ASN A 2 -6.61 -24.51 -26.12
CA ASN A 2 -6.50 -23.76 -27.38
C ASN A 2 -7.18 -22.40 -27.34
N GLU A 3 -8.33 -22.30 -26.65
CA GLU A 3 -9.04 -21.04 -26.47
C GLU A 3 -8.24 -20.04 -25.62
N PHE A 4 -7.55 -20.54 -24.60
CA PHE A 4 -6.71 -19.71 -23.75
C PHE A 4 -5.57 -19.08 -24.55
N PHE A 5 -4.85 -19.87 -25.32
CA PHE A 5 -3.75 -19.36 -26.13
C PHE A 5 -4.20 -18.44 -27.25
N ALA A 6 -5.37 -18.76 -27.85
CA ALA A 6 -5.95 -17.90 -28.90
C ALA A 6 -6.34 -16.54 -28.33
N THR A 7 -7.00 -16.50 -27.16
CA THR A 7 -7.40 -15.26 -26.50
C THR A 7 -6.16 -14.46 -26.09
N LEU A 8 -5.15 -15.15 -25.56
CA LEU A 8 -3.90 -14.51 -25.14
C LEU A 8 -3.19 -13.85 -26.34
N SER A 9 -3.13 -14.56 -27.47
CA SER A 9 -2.52 -14.03 -28.69
C SER A 9 -3.28 -12.85 -29.27
N ASP A 10 -4.63 -12.93 -29.27
CA ASP A 10 -5.48 -11.86 -29.79
C ASP A 10 -5.43 -10.60 -28.94
N ARG A 11 -5.25 -10.75 -27.63
CA ARG A 11 -5.26 -9.63 -26.68
C ARG A 11 -3.88 -9.32 -26.11
N LYS A 12 -2.82 -9.78 -26.76
CA LYS A 12 -1.47 -9.54 -26.25
C LYS A 12 -1.12 -8.07 -26.12
N GLY A 13 -1.59 -7.23 -27.03
CA GLY A 13 -1.39 -5.78 -26.95
C GLY A 13 -2.10 -5.16 -25.77
N GLN A 14 -3.34 -5.59 -25.51
CA GLN A 14 -4.12 -5.16 -24.36
C GLN A 14 -3.47 -5.65 -23.05
N LEU A 15 -2.99 -6.88 -23.04
CA LEU A 15 -2.29 -7.45 -21.89
C LEU A 15 -1.02 -6.67 -21.56
N PHE A 16 -0.22 -6.36 -22.57
CA PHE A 16 1.01 -5.59 -22.39
C PHE A 16 0.72 -4.19 -21.84
N SER A 17 -0.29 -3.52 -22.41
CA SER A 17 -0.72 -2.20 -21.96
C SER A 17 -1.19 -2.23 -20.51
N THR A 18 -1.96 -3.26 -20.14
CA THR A 18 -2.47 -3.43 -18.78
C THR A 18 -1.35 -3.68 -17.78
N ILE A 19 -0.36 -4.47 -18.17
CA ILE A 19 0.81 -4.75 -17.32
C ILE A 19 1.58 -3.47 -17.03
N ILE A 20 1.84 -2.67 -18.06
CA ILE A 20 2.54 -1.39 -17.90
C ILE A 20 1.75 -0.45 -17.00
N GLU A 21 0.45 -0.36 -17.21
CA GLU A 21 -0.44 0.47 -16.38
C GLU A 21 -0.41 0.01 -14.92
N HIS A 22 -0.43 -1.31 -14.69
CA HIS A 22 -0.36 -1.86 -13.35
C HIS A 22 0.97 -1.54 -12.67
N ILE A 23 2.07 -1.63 -13.40
CA ILE A 23 3.39 -1.26 -12.90
C ILE A 23 3.44 0.23 -12.53
N GLN A 24 2.91 1.08 -13.39
CA GLN A 24 2.83 2.53 -13.13
C GLN A 24 2.03 2.82 -11.86
N LEU A 25 0.85 2.22 -11.72
CA LEU A 25 0.01 2.39 -10.54
C LEU A 25 0.71 1.94 -9.27
N SER A 26 1.41 0.80 -9.34
CA SER A 26 2.14 0.25 -8.21
C SER A 26 3.27 1.17 -7.75
N PHE A 27 4.07 1.68 -8.69
CA PHE A 27 5.16 2.59 -8.35
C PHE A 27 4.65 3.92 -7.80
N ILE A 28 3.60 4.47 -8.39
CA ILE A 28 3.01 5.72 -7.92
C ILE A 28 2.48 5.53 -6.48
N ALA A 29 1.73 4.46 -6.25
CA ALA A 29 1.16 4.17 -4.93
C ALA A 29 2.26 3.94 -3.89
N LEU A 30 3.29 3.18 -4.24
CA LEU A 30 4.41 2.89 -3.34
C LEU A 30 5.18 4.17 -3.00
N PHE A 31 5.41 5.02 -3.98
CA PHE A 31 6.10 6.30 -3.77
C PHE A 31 5.32 7.20 -2.82
N ILE A 32 4.01 7.36 -3.07
CA ILE A 32 3.15 8.18 -2.22
C ILE A 32 3.09 7.61 -0.80
N ALA A 33 2.91 6.28 -0.68
CA ALA A 33 2.83 5.61 0.61
C ALA A 33 4.12 5.79 1.41
N THR A 34 5.27 5.69 0.76
CA THR A 34 6.57 5.89 1.40
C THR A 34 6.75 7.32 1.87
N LEU A 35 6.36 8.30 1.04
CA LEU A 35 6.45 9.71 1.39
C LEU A 35 5.60 10.07 2.62
N ILE A 36 4.50 9.35 2.82
CA ILE A 36 3.62 9.57 3.98
C ILE A 36 4.10 8.75 5.17
N ALA A 37 4.41 7.47 4.94
CA ALA A 37 4.70 6.52 6.02
C ALA A 37 6.01 6.80 6.73
N VAL A 38 7.07 7.14 5.99
CA VAL A 38 8.39 7.33 6.58
C VAL A 38 8.42 8.55 7.52
N PRO A 39 7.98 9.75 7.10
CA PRO A 39 7.90 10.88 8.03
C PRO A 39 6.98 10.62 9.22
N LEU A 40 5.85 9.95 8.98
CA LEU A 40 4.92 9.62 10.05
C LEU A 40 5.55 8.67 11.06
N ALA A 41 6.28 7.66 10.59
CA ALA A 41 6.99 6.73 11.47
C ALA A 41 8.03 7.45 12.33
N ILE A 42 8.76 8.41 11.74
CA ILE A 42 9.74 9.22 12.47
C ILE A 42 9.05 10.02 13.57
N LEU A 43 7.92 10.64 13.27
CA LEU A 43 7.15 11.39 14.26
C LEU A 43 6.63 10.50 15.38
N LEU A 44 6.20 9.29 15.05
CA LEU A 44 5.68 8.35 16.03
C LEU A 44 6.74 7.87 17.02
N THR A 45 8.02 7.86 16.65
CA THR A 45 9.08 7.46 17.56
C THR A 45 9.22 8.42 18.73
N LYS A 46 8.72 9.64 18.61
CA LYS A 46 8.81 10.65 19.65
C LYS A 46 7.76 10.50 20.75
N THR A 47 6.64 9.83 20.46
CA THR A 47 5.53 9.68 21.40
C THR A 47 5.11 8.21 21.47
N LYS A 48 5.54 7.52 22.51
CA LYS A 48 5.29 6.09 22.67
C LYS A 48 3.80 5.76 22.75
N LYS A 49 3.03 6.56 23.49
CA LYS A 49 1.59 6.31 23.65
C LYS A 49 0.85 6.43 22.33
N LEU A 50 1.15 7.46 21.55
CA LEU A 50 0.53 7.65 20.23
C LEU A 50 0.93 6.54 19.28
N SER A 51 2.19 6.10 19.33
CA SER A 51 2.66 5.03 18.44
C SER A 51 1.96 3.71 18.72
N GLU A 52 1.71 3.39 19.99
CA GLU A 52 0.97 2.17 20.33
C GLU A 52 -0.44 2.19 19.78
N ILE A 53 -1.13 3.32 19.89
CA ILE A 53 -2.49 3.49 19.37
C ILE A 53 -2.48 3.35 17.85
N VAL A 54 -1.59 4.05 17.16
CA VAL A 54 -1.50 4.03 15.71
C VAL A 54 -1.13 2.63 15.20
N MET A 55 -0.18 1.96 15.85
CA MET A 55 0.22 0.62 15.43
C MET A 55 -0.90 -0.40 15.61
N ASN A 56 -1.69 -0.27 16.69
CA ASN A 56 -2.84 -1.14 16.90
C ASN A 56 -3.92 -0.91 15.84
N ILE A 57 -4.20 0.35 15.52
CA ILE A 57 -5.15 0.69 14.45
C ILE A 57 -4.65 0.14 13.11
N ALA A 58 -3.37 0.31 12.82
CA ALA A 58 -2.78 -0.21 11.57
C ALA A 58 -2.91 -1.73 11.48
N ALA A 59 -2.66 -2.42 12.59
CA ALA A 59 -2.79 -3.87 12.64
C ALA A 59 -4.22 -4.33 12.34
N VAL A 60 -5.20 -3.63 12.89
CA VAL A 60 -6.62 -3.93 12.63
C VAL A 60 -6.96 -3.66 11.16
N LEU A 61 -6.53 -2.52 10.63
CA LEU A 61 -6.79 -2.14 9.24
C LEU A 61 -6.15 -3.12 8.25
N GLN A 62 -5.01 -3.71 8.60
CA GLN A 62 -4.35 -4.71 7.75
C GLN A 62 -5.14 -6.00 7.64
N THR A 63 -6.11 -6.25 8.53
CA THR A 63 -6.97 -7.42 8.43
C THR A 63 -8.05 -7.28 7.36
N ILE A 64 -8.29 -6.06 6.86
CA ILE A 64 -9.29 -5.83 5.81
C ILE A 64 -8.77 -6.41 4.49
N PRO A 65 -9.56 -7.28 3.80
CA PRO A 65 -9.14 -7.79 2.50
C PRO A 65 -9.01 -6.65 1.48
N SER A 66 -7.98 -6.73 0.64
CA SER A 66 -7.70 -5.69 -0.35
C SER A 66 -8.87 -5.44 -1.30
N LEU A 67 -9.53 -6.51 -1.71
CA LEU A 67 -10.68 -6.41 -2.61
C LEU A 67 -11.85 -5.71 -1.93
N ALA A 68 -12.06 -5.97 -0.63
CA ALA A 68 -13.12 -5.32 0.14
C ALA A 68 -12.83 -3.82 0.29
N LEU A 69 -11.57 -3.46 0.53
CA LEU A 69 -11.18 -2.05 0.63
C LEU A 69 -11.44 -1.32 -0.70
N LEU A 70 -11.05 -1.93 -1.81
CA LEU A 70 -11.31 -1.37 -3.13
C LEU A 70 -12.80 -1.20 -3.37
N GLY A 71 -13.60 -2.23 -3.03
CA GLY A 71 -15.06 -2.15 -3.16
C GLY A 71 -15.66 -1.05 -2.30
N LEU A 72 -15.10 -0.81 -1.13
CA LEU A 72 -15.56 0.25 -0.24
C LEU A 72 -15.22 1.65 -0.79
N MET A 73 -14.11 1.75 -1.52
CA MET A 73 -13.71 3.02 -2.12
C MET A 73 -14.58 3.44 -3.31
N ILE A 74 -15.18 2.48 -4.01
CA ILE A 74 -16.00 2.75 -5.20
C ILE A 74 -17.16 3.71 -4.91
N PRO A 75 -17.99 3.50 -3.88
CA PRO A 75 -19.09 4.44 -3.59
C PRO A 75 -18.62 5.85 -3.24
N ILE A 76 -17.41 6.00 -2.71
CA ILE A 76 -16.88 7.29 -2.26
C ILE A 76 -16.22 8.03 -3.43
N PHE A 77 -15.39 7.34 -4.19
CA PHE A 77 -14.54 7.95 -5.22
C PHE A 77 -14.91 7.55 -6.64
N GLY A 78 -15.87 6.62 -6.81
CA GLY A 78 -16.25 6.09 -8.12
C GLY A 78 -15.32 4.99 -8.61
N ILE A 79 -15.51 4.59 -9.85
CA ILE A 79 -14.67 3.56 -10.49
C ILE A 79 -13.60 4.27 -11.31
N GLY A 80 -12.38 3.78 -11.24
CA GLY A 80 -11.31 4.31 -12.05
C GLY A 80 -9.96 4.21 -11.40
N ARG A 81 -9.06 5.06 -11.87
CA ARG A 81 -7.66 5.04 -11.46
C ARG A 81 -7.45 5.62 -10.07
N LEU A 82 -8.19 6.67 -9.74
CA LEU A 82 -8.04 7.36 -8.45
C LEU A 82 -8.37 6.47 -7.25
N PRO A 83 -9.54 5.78 -7.20
CA PRO A 83 -9.80 4.88 -6.07
C PRO A 83 -8.81 3.72 -5.98
N ALA A 84 -8.30 3.24 -7.11
CA ALA A 84 -7.28 2.20 -7.12
C ALA A 84 -5.99 2.68 -6.47
N ILE A 85 -5.55 3.89 -6.82
CA ILE A 85 -4.34 4.48 -6.23
C ILE A 85 -4.52 4.70 -4.73
N ILE A 86 -5.67 5.22 -4.31
CA ILE A 86 -5.95 5.45 -2.89
C ILE A 86 -5.93 4.15 -2.10
N ALA A 87 -6.58 3.11 -2.62
CA ALA A 87 -6.59 1.80 -1.97
C ALA A 87 -5.18 1.22 -1.86
N LEU A 88 -4.41 1.30 -2.94
CA LEU A 88 -3.03 0.81 -2.96
C LEU A 88 -2.14 1.58 -1.99
N VAL A 89 -2.30 2.91 -1.91
CA VAL A 89 -1.56 3.75 -0.98
C VAL A 89 -1.86 3.33 0.46
N VAL A 90 -3.13 3.19 0.80
CA VAL A 90 -3.54 2.77 2.15
C VAL A 90 -2.93 1.42 2.49
N TYR A 91 -3.02 0.47 1.56
CA TYR A 91 -2.50 -0.88 1.79
C TYR A 91 -0.98 -0.92 1.92
N ALA A 92 -0.27 -0.13 1.11
CA ALA A 92 1.19 -0.07 1.18
C ALA A 92 1.66 0.71 2.41
N LEU A 93 0.91 1.73 2.79
CA LEU A 93 1.26 2.62 3.90
C LEU A 93 1.36 1.87 5.23
N LEU A 94 0.42 0.97 5.50
CA LEU A 94 0.35 0.27 6.77
C LEU A 94 1.60 -0.57 7.08
N PRO A 95 2.03 -1.49 6.18
CA PRO A 95 3.25 -2.26 6.44
C PRO A 95 4.51 -1.40 6.41
N ILE A 96 4.57 -0.40 5.54
CA ILE A 96 5.73 0.50 5.47
C ILE A 96 5.87 1.27 6.78
N LEU A 97 4.76 1.82 7.28
CA LEU A 97 4.73 2.55 8.54
C LEU A 97 5.21 1.67 9.70
N ARG A 98 4.65 0.47 9.79
CA ARG A 98 4.98 -0.47 10.85
C ARG A 98 6.43 -0.91 10.81
N ASN A 99 6.92 -1.28 9.63
CA ASN A 99 8.30 -1.73 9.47
C ASN A 99 9.30 -0.59 9.70
N THR A 100 9.00 0.59 9.20
CA THR A 100 9.86 1.76 9.40
C THR A 100 9.94 2.13 10.87
N TYR A 101 8.80 2.16 11.55
CA TYR A 101 8.73 2.45 12.97
C TYR A 101 9.56 1.44 13.77
N THR A 102 9.40 0.16 13.50
CA THR A 102 10.14 -0.90 14.16
C THR A 102 11.64 -0.78 13.92
N CYS A 103 12.03 -0.50 12.67
CA CYS A 103 13.44 -0.31 12.32
C CYS A 103 14.06 0.90 13.04
N LEU A 104 13.32 2.00 13.12
CA LEU A 104 13.81 3.21 13.79
C LEU A 104 14.00 2.98 15.28
N LEU A 105 13.07 2.29 15.93
CA LEU A 105 13.19 1.93 17.34
C LEU A 105 14.39 1.02 17.58
N TYR A 106 14.58 0.04 16.71
CA TYR A 106 15.66 -0.92 16.83
C TYR A 106 17.02 -0.24 16.66
N THR A 107 17.13 0.65 15.69
CA THR A 107 18.35 1.42 15.44
C THR A 107 18.66 2.35 16.60
N SER A 108 17.62 3.00 17.14
CA SER A 108 17.78 3.89 18.30
C SER A 108 18.24 3.14 19.53
N ASP A 109 17.66 1.97 19.80
CA ASP A 109 18.07 1.12 20.92
C ASP A 109 19.50 0.65 20.76
N ALA A 110 19.92 0.28 19.57
CA ALA A 110 21.28 -0.13 19.28
C ALA A 110 22.27 1.02 19.45
N ALA A 111 21.87 2.23 19.07
CA ALA A 111 22.71 3.43 19.22
C ALA A 111 22.91 3.81 20.70
N ASP A 112 21.91 3.53 21.55
CA ASP A 112 21.98 3.82 22.98
C ASP A 112 22.86 2.82 23.74
N GLU A 113 23.11 1.66 23.15
CA GLU A 113 24.03 0.67 23.71
C GLU A 113 25.47 0.97 23.31
#